data_52102f1e55d6ae64a93aca56514e02c4
#
_entry.id   52102f1e55d6ae64a93aca56514e02c4
#
_cell.length_a   1.000
_cell.length_b   1.000
_cell.length_c   1.000
_cell.angle_alpha   90.00
_cell.angle_beta   90.00
_cell.angle_gamma   90.00
#
_symmetry.space_group_name_H-M   'P 1'
#
loop_
_entity.id
_entity.type
_entity.pdbx_description
1 polymer ?
#
loop_
_entity_poly.entity_id
_entity_poly.type
_entity_poly.pdbx_seq_one_letter_code
_entity_poly.pdbx_strand_id
1 'polypeptide(L)'
;MLFSILIPTYNNEATIERAVKSALNQNYSEEYEVVVANNASTDRTAEVLESINDSKLRIVTNSQTVSMYENHNVLLHEAKGDYILFCHSDDKLCNDALSILAEELQKRLFPNKFIIWGHSMIRDFSRCNNSFQINQIFSGEIAKRVFVQSGLTPSGTCFSREAMALMGGFPIPEILCDIDWIFEVLAAFDGWEFEMIDRLLYRREYASTYTDDLSKETRIKQIQTAANCIFAHLNSKQQYELKCMWWDGIAGNFDHIFATPLPTKQERLDAILERYRRKPWAIQKMLKWLMVKFNVIRYPCK
;
A
#
# COMPACT_ATOMS: atom_id res chain seq x y z
N MET A 1 -10.17 -1.99 23.08
CA MET A 1 -9.92 -1.90 21.61
C MET A 1 -9.54 -3.28 21.12
N LEU A 2 -10.27 -3.81 20.15
CA LEU A 2 -10.00 -5.13 19.59
C LEU A 2 -9.18 -5.00 18.31
N PHE A 3 -8.10 -5.80 18.19
CA PHE A 3 -7.35 -5.94 16.95
C PHE A 3 -7.70 -7.24 16.23
N SER A 4 -7.74 -7.18 14.89
CA SER A 4 -7.70 -8.37 14.04
C SER A 4 -6.36 -8.40 13.29
N ILE A 5 -5.55 -9.44 13.53
CA ILE A 5 -4.37 -9.72 12.72
C ILE A 5 -4.82 -10.59 11.56
N LEU A 6 -4.63 -10.13 10.34
CA LEU A 6 -5.11 -10.77 9.12
C LEU A 6 -3.95 -11.36 8.32
N ILE A 7 -4.05 -12.64 7.99
CA ILE A 7 -3.00 -13.39 7.29
C ILE A 7 -3.60 -14.01 6.01
N PRO A 8 -3.40 -13.39 4.84
CA PRO A 8 -3.73 -14.03 3.57
C PRO A 8 -2.68 -15.09 3.23
N THR A 9 -3.11 -16.29 2.78
CA THR A 9 -2.17 -17.36 2.40
C THR A 9 -2.62 -18.14 1.18
N TYR A 10 -1.65 -18.55 0.36
CA TYR A 10 -1.81 -19.47 -0.76
C TYR A 10 -0.49 -20.21 -1.02
N ASN A 11 -0.49 -21.52 -0.84
CA ASN A 11 0.69 -22.39 -1.04
C ASN A 11 1.93 -21.92 -0.27
N ASN A 12 1.79 -21.78 1.05
CA ASN A 12 2.84 -21.32 1.95
C ASN A 12 3.18 -22.34 3.05
N GLU A 13 3.17 -23.64 2.77
CA GLU A 13 3.42 -24.69 3.76
C GLU A 13 4.71 -24.50 4.56
N ALA A 14 5.74 -23.90 3.95
CA ALA A 14 7.04 -23.69 4.58
C ALA A 14 7.08 -22.51 5.58
N THR A 15 6.13 -21.58 5.52
CA THR A 15 6.24 -20.29 6.24
C THR A 15 5.03 -19.98 7.11
N ILE A 16 3.86 -20.50 6.76
CA ILE A 16 2.59 -20.15 7.40
C ILE A 16 2.57 -20.41 8.90
N GLU A 17 3.17 -21.51 9.36
CA GLU A 17 3.23 -21.82 10.79
C GLU A 17 3.93 -20.72 11.58
N ARG A 18 5.06 -20.24 11.06
CA ARG A 18 5.85 -19.17 11.67
C ARG A 18 5.08 -17.85 11.69
N ALA A 19 4.43 -17.49 10.59
CA ALA A 19 3.62 -16.28 10.49
C ALA A 19 2.49 -16.29 11.53
N VAL A 20 1.70 -17.38 11.56
CA VAL A 20 0.58 -17.55 12.50
C VAL A 20 1.07 -17.56 13.95
N LYS A 21 2.12 -18.31 14.27
CA LYS A 21 2.69 -18.33 15.63
C LYS A 21 3.18 -16.95 16.08
N SER A 22 3.75 -16.14 15.17
CA SER A 22 4.16 -14.78 15.51
C SER A 22 2.96 -13.86 15.80
N ALA A 23 1.87 -14.03 15.08
CA ALA A 23 0.63 -13.32 15.30
C ALA A 23 -0.06 -13.74 16.61
N LEU A 24 -0.02 -15.02 16.97
CA LEU A 24 -0.59 -15.53 18.22
C LEU A 24 0.23 -15.17 19.48
N ASN A 25 1.53 -14.95 19.34
CA ASN A 25 2.45 -14.66 20.44
C ASN A 25 2.71 -13.15 20.64
N GLN A 26 1.64 -12.34 20.62
CA GLN A 26 1.77 -10.91 20.88
C GLN A 26 1.78 -10.60 22.37
N ASN A 27 2.70 -9.74 22.81
CA ASN A 27 2.76 -9.17 24.15
C ASN A 27 1.69 -8.05 24.27
N TYR A 28 0.43 -8.43 24.21
CA TYR A 28 -0.71 -7.52 24.30
C TYR A 28 -1.73 -8.05 25.30
N SER A 29 -2.10 -7.22 26.27
CA SER A 29 -2.93 -7.63 27.41
C SER A 29 -4.41 -7.68 27.12
N GLU A 30 -4.86 -6.95 26.10
CA GLU A 30 -6.26 -6.88 25.69
C GLU A 30 -6.59 -7.98 24.67
N GLU A 31 -7.87 -8.13 24.36
CA GLU A 31 -8.33 -9.10 23.38
C GLU A 31 -7.87 -8.76 21.95
N TYR A 32 -7.50 -9.78 21.19
CA TYR A 32 -7.24 -9.73 19.76
C TYR A 32 -7.53 -11.09 19.11
N GLU A 33 -7.77 -11.08 17.82
CA GLU A 33 -7.96 -12.30 17.03
C GLU A 33 -6.90 -12.39 15.91
N VAL A 34 -6.64 -13.60 15.47
CA VAL A 34 -5.85 -13.92 14.28
C VAL A 34 -6.75 -14.62 13.27
N VAL A 35 -6.91 -14.02 12.10
CA VAL A 35 -7.74 -14.58 11.03
C VAL A 35 -6.85 -14.92 9.85
N VAL A 36 -6.89 -16.19 9.42
CA VAL A 36 -6.16 -16.68 8.25
C VAL A 36 -7.15 -16.99 7.14
N ALA A 37 -6.95 -16.42 5.95
CA ALA A 37 -7.68 -16.82 4.75
C ALA A 37 -6.80 -17.73 3.89
N ASN A 38 -7.10 -19.04 3.92
CA ASN A 38 -6.48 -20.01 3.05
C ASN A 38 -7.18 -20.00 1.68
N ASN A 39 -6.49 -19.53 0.66
CA ASN A 39 -7.00 -19.34 -0.69
C ASN A 39 -7.06 -20.64 -1.50
N ALA A 40 -7.67 -21.68 -0.93
CA ALA A 40 -7.74 -23.03 -1.52
C ALA A 40 -6.33 -23.56 -1.90
N SER A 41 -5.39 -23.52 -0.96
CA SER A 41 -4.03 -24.02 -1.16
C SER A 41 -4.03 -25.50 -1.56
N THR A 42 -3.09 -25.87 -2.44
CA THR A 42 -2.93 -27.24 -2.98
C THR A 42 -1.74 -27.98 -2.41
N ASP A 43 -0.90 -27.31 -1.62
CA ASP A 43 0.19 -27.89 -0.82
C ASP A 43 -0.31 -28.22 0.60
N ARG A 44 0.59 -28.49 1.54
CA ARG A 44 0.24 -28.82 2.92
C ARG A 44 -0.12 -27.64 3.81
N THR A 45 -0.35 -26.44 3.23
CA THR A 45 -0.71 -25.23 4.00
C THR A 45 -1.93 -25.48 4.90
N ALA A 46 -2.97 -26.14 4.38
CA ALA A 46 -4.18 -26.45 5.16
C ALA A 46 -3.87 -27.36 6.35
N GLU A 47 -3.11 -28.45 6.15
CA GLU A 47 -2.70 -29.38 7.19
C GLU A 47 -1.89 -28.68 8.29
N VAL A 48 -0.97 -27.80 7.91
CA VAL A 48 -0.17 -27.00 8.85
C VAL A 48 -1.06 -26.11 9.68
N LEU A 49 -2.01 -25.41 9.07
CA LEU A 49 -2.96 -24.54 9.77
C LEU A 49 -3.84 -25.31 10.76
N GLU A 50 -4.38 -26.46 10.36
CA GLU A 50 -5.22 -27.32 11.20
C GLU A 50 -4.45 -27.89 12.41
N SER A 51 -3.14 -28.02 12.33
CA SER A 51 -2.29 -28.47 13.44
C SER A 51 -2.13 -27.43 14.56
N ILE A 52 -2.45 -26.17 14.29
CA ILE A 52 -2.32 -25.06 15.25
C ILE A 52 -3.60 -24.96 16.08
N ASN A 53 -3.51 -25.31 17.35
CA ASN A 53 -4.64 -25.24 18.28
C ASN A 53 -4.51 -24.00 19.18
N ASP A 54 -5.21 -22.92 18.84
CA ASP A 54 -5.26 -21.68 19.63
C ASP A 54 -6.65 -21.04 19.51
N SER A 55 -7.22 -20.64 20.62
CA SER A 55 -8.58 -20.06 20.68
C SER A 55 -8.71 -18.70 19.98
N LYS A 56 -7.60 -17.99 19.78
CA LYS A 56 -7.56 -16.72 19.05
C LYS A 56 -7.50 -16.93 17.54
N LEU A 57 -7.15 -18.14 17.07
CA LEU A 57 -6.99 -18.44 15.66
C LEU A 57 -8.33 -18.80 15.03
N ARG A 58 -8.65 -18.15 13.92
CA ARG A 58 -9.76 -18.52 13.04
C ARG A 58 -9.27 -18.67 11.62
N ILE A 59 -9.57 -19.81 11.02
CA ILE A 59 -9.18 -20.15 9.65
C ILE A 59 -10.43 -20.11 8.77
N VAL A 60 -10.35 -19.41 7.66
CA VAL A 60 -11.36 -19.39 6.59
C VAL A 60 -10.73 -19.94 5.33
N THR A 61 -11.30 -21.00 4.78
CA THR A 61 -10.81 -21.61 3.54
C THR A 61 -11.77 -21.31 2.40
N ASN A 62 -11.25 -20.72 1.33
CA ASN A 62 -12.02 -20.48 0.11
C ASN A 62 -12.37 -21.81 -0.57
N SER A 63 -13.55 -21.89 -1.16
CA SER A 63 -13.98 -23.10 -1.89
C SER A 63 -13.21 -23.33 -3.20
N GLN A 64 -12.60 -22.27 -3.72
CA GLN A 64 -11.72 -22.25 -4.88
C GLN A 64 -10.70 -21.13 -4.76
N THR A 65 -9.61 -21.21 -5.51
CA THR A 65 -8.63 -20.11 -5.58
C THR A 65 -9.27 -18.89 -6.21
N VAL A 66 -9.17 -17.76 -5.50
CA VAL A 66 -9.60 -16.44 -5.96
C VAL A 66 -8.40 -15.51 -6.13
N SER A 67 -8.61 -14.29 -6.62
CA SER A 67 -7.52 -13.32 -6.70
C SER A 67 -6.98 -12.95 -5.31
N MET A 68 -5.75 -12.44 -5.25
CA MET A 68 -5.16 -11.94 -4.01
C MET A 68 -6.04 -10.88 -3.34
N TYR A 69 -6.62 -9.98 -4.12
CA TYR A 69 -7.50 -8.90 -3.62
C TYR A 69 -8.79 -9.46 -3.00
N GLU A 70 -9.42 -10.44 -3.66
CA GLU A 70 -10.60 -11.11 -3.13
C GLU A 70 -10.26 -11.84 -1.83
N ASN A 71 -9.11 -12.52 -1.75
CA ASN A 71 -8.68 -13.19 -0.53
C ASN A 71 -8.43 -12.21 0.62
N HIS A 72 -7.90 -11.01 0.34
CA HIS A 72 -7.79 -9.94 1.35
C HIS A 72 -9.16 -9.42 1.76
N ASN A 73 -10.11 -9.28 0.83
CA ASN A 73 -11.47 -8.85 1.14
C ASN A 73 -12.23 -9.88 1.98
N VAL A 74 -11.99 -11.18 1.78
CA VAL A 74 -12.50 -12.25 2.67
C VAL A 74 -12.03 -11.98 4.11
N LEU A 75 -10.76 -11.68 4.32
CA LEU A 75 -10.23 -11.35 5.64
C LEU A 75 -10.87 -10.10 6.25
N LEU A 76 -11.05 -9.05 5.46
CA LEU A 76 -11.72 -7.81 5.92
C LEU A 76 -13.16 -8.06 6.36
N HIS A 77 -13.89 -8.90 5.61
CA HIS A 77 -15.26 -9.28 5.95
C HIS A 77 -15.33 -10.10 7.25
N GLU A 78 -14.38 -10.98 7.46
CA GLU A 78 -14.29 -11.85 8.62
C GLU A 78 -13.77 -11.15 9.88
N ALA A 79 -13.03 -10.05 9.73
CA ALA A 79 -12.44 -9.32 10.84
C ALA A 79 -13.50 -8.73 11.78
N LYS A 80 -13.28 -8.86 13.10
CA LYS A 80 -14.15 -8.31 14.16
C LYS A 80 -13.51 -7.14 14.89
N GLY A 81 -12.16 -6.99 14.75
CA GLY A 81 -11.42 -5.92 15.41
C GLY A 81 -11.79 -4.53 14.94
N ASP A 82 -11.60 -3.55 15.80
CA ASP A 82 -11.73 -2.13 15.46
C ASP A 82 -10.63 -1.69 14.50
N TYR A 83 -9.44 -2.28 14.71
CA TYR A 83 -8.25 -2.05 13.88
C TYR A 83 -7.74 -3.35 13.27
N ILE A 84 -7.31 -3.24 12.03
CA ILE A 84 -6.74 -4.32 11.23
C ILE A 84 -5.22 -4.19 11.22
N LEU A 85 -4.51 -5.30 11.42
CA LEU A 85 -3.07 -5.41 11.19
C LEU A 85 -2.82 -6.54 10.19
N PHE A 86 -2.25 -6.23 9.03
CA PHE A 86 -1.86 -7.26 8.09
C PHE A 86 -0.49 -7.86 8.45
N CYS A 87 -0.41 -9.19 8.33
CA CYS A 87 0.81 -9.97 8.37
C CYS A 87 0.78 -10.97 7.19
N HIS A 88 1.66 -10.84 6.23
CA HIS A 88 1.73 -11.81 5.13
C HIS A 88 2.25 -13.15 5.62
N SER A 89 1.86 -14.22 4.93
CA SER A 89 2.15 -15.61 5.30
C SER A 89 3.64 -15.99 5.22
N ASP A 90 4.47 -15.14 4.62
CA ASP A 90 5.94 -15.28 4.54
C ASP A 90 6.69 -14.35 5.49
N ASP A 91 6.00 -13.44 6.19
CA ASP A 91 6.54 -12.50 7.15
C ASP A 91 6.38 -12.99 8.61
N LYS A 92 6.95 -12.23 9.53
CA LYS A 92 6.87 -12.48 10.97
C LYS A 92 6.64 -11.16 11.72
N LEU A 93 5.57 -11.07 12.51
CA LEU A 93 5.36 -9.94 13.42
C LEU A 93 6.35 -9.96 14.58
N CYS A 94 6.76 -8.79 15.04
CA CYS A 94 7.44 -8.64 16.32
C CYS A 94 6.43 -8.87 17.45
N ASN A 95 6.87 -9.46 18.56
CA ASN A 95 5.99 -9.84 19.67
C ASN A 95 5.31 -8.63 20.35
N ASP A 96 5.86 -7.45 20.20
CA ASP A 96 5.36 -6.19 20.76
C ASP A 96 4.61 -5.31 19.73
N ALA A 97 4.35 -5.84 18.52
CA ALA A 97 3.71 -5.06 17.46
C ALA A 97 2.35 -4.50 17.88
N LEU A 98 1.47 -5.31 18.49
CA LEU A 98 0.16 -4.86 18.94
C LEU A 98 0.24 -3.84 20.09
N SER A 99 1.11 -4.04 21.06
CA SER A 99 1.26 -3.09 22.17
C SER A 99 1.79 -1.73 21.70
N ILE A 100 2.75 -1.73 20.77
CA ILE A 100 3.24 -0.51 20.12
C ILE A 100 2.13 0.21 19.38
N LEU A 101 1.39 -0.51 18.52
CA LEU A 101 0.29 0.07 17.75
C LEU A 101 -0.83 0.60 18.65
N ALA A 102 -1.18 -0.13 19.71
CA ALA A 102 -2.19 0.31 20.67
C ALA A 102 -1.80 1.62 21.36
N GLU A 103 -0.56 1.73 21.81
CA GLU A 103 0.00 2.95 22.41
C GLU A 103 -0.03 4.13 21.44
N GLU A 104 0.39 3.91 20.20
CA GLU A 104 0.41 4.95 19.17
C GLU A 104 -0.99 5.40 18.75
N LEU A 105 -1.93 4.47 18.59
CA LEU A 105 -3.33 4.79 18.29
C LEU A 105 -4.01 5.53 19.44
N GLN A 106 -3.71 5.14 20.70
CA GLN A 106 -4.23 5.82 21.89
C GLN A 106 -3.75 7.27 21.98
N LYS A 107 -2.49 7.54 21.70
CA LYS A 107 -1.92 8.91 21.65
C LYS A 107 -2.67 9.80 20.65
N ARG A 108 -3.26 9.21 19.64
CA ARG A 108 -4.00 9.89 18.55
C ARG A 108 -5.52 9.83 18.72
N LEU A 109 -6.00 9.40 19.91
CA LEU A 109 -7.42 9.27 20.22
C LEU A 109 -8.19 8.35 19.27
N PHE A 110 -7.54 7.27 18.83
CA PHE A 110 -8.12 6.23 17.97
C PHE A 110 -8.72 6.77 16.67
N PRO A 111 -7.89 7.34 15.78
CA PRO A 111 -8.34 7.96 14.54
C PRO A 111 -8.99 6.92 13.60
N ASN A 112 -10.03 7.33 12.86
CA ASN A 112 -10.72 6.44 11.94
C ASN A 112 -10.00 6.35 10.59
N LYS A 113 -9.97 7.39 9.80
CA LYS A 113 -9.28 7.40 8.49
C LYS A 113 -7.77 7.58 8.65
N PHE A 114 -7.10 6.53 9.12
CA PHE A 114 -5.70 6.58 9.50
C PHE A 114 -4.98 5.28 9.17
N ILE A 115 -3.80 5.40 8.58
CA ILE A 115 -2.89 4.29 8.33
C ILE A 115 -1.60 4.55 9.09
N ILE A 116 -1.19 3.59 9.91
CA ILE A 116 0.07 3.59 10.64
C ILE A 116 0.86 2.34 10.32
N TRP A 117 2.17 2.49 10.12
CA TRP A 117 3.08 1.38 9.90
C TRP A 117 4.43 1.63 10.56
N GLY A 118 5.22 0.59 10.71
CA GLY A 118 6.57 0.66 11.24
C GLY A 118 7.61 0.09 10.27
N HIS A 119 8.82 -0.12 10.78
CA HIS A 119 9.88 -0.72 10.02
C HIS A 119 9.71 -2.23 9.84
N SER A 120 10.25 -2.74 8.73
CA SER A 120 10.79 -4.10 8.65
C SER A 120 12.29 -4.09 9.00
N MET A 121 12.88 -5.27 9.20
CA MET A 121 14.34 -5.36 9.41
C MET A 121 15.16 -4.83 8.22
N ILE A 122 14.61 -4.89 7.03
CA ILE A 122 15.21 -4.29 5.85
C ILE A 122 14.81 -2.81 5.87
N ARG A 123 15.71 -1.96 6.32
CA ARG A 123 15.53 -0.49 6.30
C ARG A 123 15.61 0.01 4.87
N ASP A 124 14.60 -0.25 4.07
CA ASP A 124 14.49 0.36 2.75
C ASP A 124 13.73 1.69 2.81
N PHE A 125 14.35 2.67 3.46
CA PHE A 125 13.89 4.06 3.43
C PHE A 125 14.16 4.75 2.10
N SER A 126 14.90 4.11 1.19
CA SER A 126 15.30 4.71 -0.09
C SER A 126 14.10 5.01 -0.98
N ARG A 127 12.97 4.30 -0.78
CA ARG A 127 11.73 4.55 -1.51
C ARG A 127 10.96 5.77 -1.01
N CYS A 128 11.22 6.22 0.21
CA CYS A 128 10.48 7.33 0.83
C CYS A 128 11.12 8.71 0.55
N ASN A 129 11.79 8.91 -0.52
CA ASN A 129 12.32 10.16 -1.14
C ASN A 129 12.20 11.46 -0.29
N ASN A 130 12.48 11.46 1.02
CA ASN A 130 12.38 12.61 1.93
C ASN A 130 11.03 13.38 1.85
N SER A 131 9.96 12.74 1.37
CA SER A 131 8.68 13.40 1.11
C SER A 131 7.83 13.56 2.37
N PHE A 132 8.11 12.79 3.41
CA PHE A 132 7.46 12.87 4.73
C PHE A 132 8.48 12.64 5.84
N GLN A 133 8.12 13.00 7.08
CA GLN A 133 8.96 12.78 8.25
C GLN A 133 8.43 11.61 9.09
N ILE A 134 9.34 10.77 9.57
CA ILE A 134 9.03 9.66 10.47
C ILE A 134 8.52 10.22 11.80
N ASN A 135 7.56 9.54 12.44
CA ASN A 135 6.86 9.97 13.64
C ASN A 135 6.09 11.30 13.48
N GLN A 136 5.69 11.61 12.25
CA GLN A 136 4.81 12.75 11.97
C GLN A 136 3.65 12.32 11.07
N ILE A 137 2.46 12.79 11.43
CA ILE A 137 1.26 12.59 10.62
C ILE A 137 1.36 13.45 9.37
N PHE A 138 1.05 12.85 8.23
CA PHE A 138 0.92 13.56 6.96
C PHE A 138 -0.36 13.14 6.22
N SER A 139 -0.90 14.04 5.42
CA SER A 139 -2.16 13.84 4.68
C SER A 139 -2.22 14.72 3.44
N GLY A 140 -3.36 14.75 2.77
CA GLY A 140 -3.66 15.64 1.66
C GLY A 140 -2.63 15.57 0.53
N GLU A 141 -2.12 16.70 0.11
CA GLU A 141 -1.18 16.81 -1.03
C GLU A 141 0.12 16.01 -0.81
N ILE A 142 0.62 15.96 0.44
CA ILE A 142 1.83 15.21 0.77
C ILE A 142 1.58 13.72 0.59
N ALA A 143 0.50 13.19 1.17
CA ALA A 143 0.15 11.77 1.07
C ALA A 143 -0.06 11.35 -0.39
N LYS A 144 -0.81 12.12 -1.18
CA LYS A 144 -1.00 11.86 -2.60
C LYS A 144 0.32 11.78 -3.36
N ARG A 145 1.25 12.71 -3.12
CA ARG A 145 2.57 12.72 -3.78
C ARG A 145 3.44 11.54 -3.39
N VAL A 146 3.37 11.11 -2.13
CA VAL A 146 4.10 9.93 -1.64
C VAL A 146 3.58 8.67 -2.35
N PHE A 147 2.29 8.41 -2.25
CA PHE A 147 1.70 7.14 -2.71
C PHE A 147 1.54 7.05 -4.22
N VAL A 148 1.38 8.16 -4.93
CA VAL A 148 1.41 8.16 -6.40
C VAL A 148 2.73 7.62 -6.94
N GLN A 149 3.83 7.72 -6.18
CA GLN A 149 5.16 7.28 -6.61
C GLN A 149 5.51 5.87 -6.15
N SER A 150 4.99 5.42 -5.01
CA SER A 150 5.36 4.13 -4.41
C SER A 150 4.32 3.67 -3.40
N GLY A 151 3.90 2.41 -3.49
CA GLY A 151 3.15 1.76 -2.43
C GLY A 151 4.03 1.34 -1.25
N LEU A 152 3.41 1.04 -0.14
CA LEU A 152 4.02 0.49 1.06
C LEU A 152 3.78 -1.02 1.13
N THR A 153 4.57 -1.70 1.93
CA THR A 153 4.35 -3.13 2.17
C THR A 153 3.17 -3.32 3.13
N PRO A 154 2.16 -4.16 2.79
CA PRO A 154 0.99 -4.36 3.65
C PRO A 154 1.29 -5.02 5.01
N SER A 155 2.38 -5.80 5.15
CA SER A 155 2.79 -6.35 6.46
C SER A 155 3.20 -5.24 7.41
N GLY A 156 2.73 -5.33 8.65
CA GLY A 156 2.98 -4.30 9.66
C GLY A 156 2.18 -3.02 9.45
N THR A 157 1.27 -2.97 8.48
CA THR A 157 0.37 -1.83 8.26
C THR A 157 -0.92 -2.03 9.04
N CYS A 158 -1.29 -1.00 9.81
CA CYS A 158 -2.49 -0.99 10.64
C CYS A 158 -3.42 0.16 10.25
N PHE A 159 -4.73 -0.12 10.22
CA PHE A 159 -5.76 0.85 9.88
C PHE A 159 -7.13 0.48 10.47
N SER A 160 -8.05 1.44 10.51
CA SER A 160 -9.41 1.23 10.98
C SER A 160 -10.23 0.33 10.06
N ARG A 161 -10.85 -0.71 10.62
CA ARG A 161 -11.76 -1.60 9.89
C ARG A 161 -12.97 -0.84 9.33
N GLU A 162 -13.54 0.07 10.13
CA GLU A 162 -14.70 0.86 9.72
C GLU A 162 -14.39 1.73 8.49
N ALA A 163 -13.24 2.44 8.50
CA ALA A 163 -12.86 3.27 7.38
C ALA A 163 -12.63 2.44 6.11
N MET A 164 -12.04 1.26 6.24
CA MET A 164 -11.84 0.35 5.12
C MET A 164 -13.17 -0.19 4.58
N ALA A 165 -14.12 -0.49 5.45
CA ALA A 165 -15.47 -0.91 5.04
C ALA A 165 -16.21 0.21 4.30
N LEU A 166 -16.09 1.46 4.75
CA LEU A 166 -16.67 2.64 4.06
C LEU A 166 -16.03 2.88 2.70
N MET A 167 -14.76 2.53 2.53
CA MET A 167 -14.07 2.57 1.24
C MET A 167 -14.47 1.43 0.28
N GLY A 168 -15.22 0.43 0.77
CA GLY A 168 -15.67 -0.72 -0.01
C GLY A 168 -14.67 -1.88 -0.08
N GLY A 169 -13.66 -1.88 0.78
CA GLY A 169 -12.58 -2.87 0.77
C GLY A 169 -11.51 -2.60 -0.28
N PHE A 170 -10.71 -3.61 -0.59
CA PHE A 170 -9.73 -3.54 -1.67
C PHE A 170 -10.41 -3.65 -3.03
N PRO A 171 -10.14 -2.75 -3.99
CA PRO A 171 -10.59 -2.92 -5.36
C PRO A 171 -10.05 -4.22 -5.96
N ILE A 172 -10.79 -4.85 -6.86
CA ILE A 172 -10.43 -6.13 -7.47
C ILE A 172 -10.02 -5.89 -8.95
N PRO A 173 -8.77 -5.51 -9.22
CA PRO A 173 -8.26 -5.47 -10.58
C PRO A 173 -7.85 -6.87 -11.06
N GLU A 174 -7.77 -7.06 -12.37
CA GLU A 174 -7.24 -8.30 -12.98
C GLU A 174 -5.70 -8.34 -12.92
N ILE A 175 -5.12 -8.21 -11.71
CA ILE A 175 -3.66 -8.26 -11.48
C ILE A 175 -3.33 -9.06 -10.22
N LEU A 176 -2.06 -9.43 -10.06
CA LEU A 176 -1.60 -10.28 -8.97
C LEU A 176 -0.77 -9.55 -7.90
N CYS A 177 -0.48 -8.26 -8.08
CA CYS A 177 0.34 -7.49 -7.13
C CYS A 177 -0.12 -6.04 -7.00
N ASP A 178 0.61 -5.23 -6.22
CA ASP A 178 0.40 -3.80 -6.00
C ASP A 178 -0.90 -3.44 -5.24
N ILE A 179 -1.40 -4.38 -4.40
CA ILE A 179 -2.60 -4.15 -3.57
C ILE A 179 -2.40 -2.97 -2.61
N ASP A 180 -1.23 -2.86 -2.00
CA ASP A 180 -0.81 -1.78 -1.14
C ASP A 180 -0.85 -0.43 -1.88
N TRP A 181 -0.24 -0.38 -3.06
CA TRP A 181 -0.21 0.84 -3.87
C TRP A 181 -1.61 1.35 -4.23
N ILE A 182 -2.48 0.48 -4.73
CA ILE A 182 -3.86 0.87 -5.08
C ILE A 182 -4.60 1.40 -3.86
N PHE A 183 -4.54 0.66 -2.74
CA PHE A 183 -5.22 1.04 -1.50
C PHE A 183 -4.74 2.38 -0.97
N GLU A 184 -3.45 2.59 -0.88
CA GLU A 184 -2.86 3.79 -0.29
C GLU A 184 -3.10 5.04 -1.14
N VAL A 185 -3.05 4.92 -2.47
CA VAL A 185 -3.43 6.03 -3.36
C VAL A 185 -4.89 6.40 -3.14
N LEU A 186 -5.81 5.42 -3.14
CA LEU A 186 -7.23 5.69 -2.94
C LEU A 186 -7.51 6.28 -1.55
N ALA A 187 -6.87 5.76 -0.50
CA ALA A 187 -6.97 6.32 0.85
C ALA A 187 -6.45 7.76 0.91
N ALA A 188 -5.33 8.08 0.24
CA ALA A 188 -4.81 9.45 0.18
C ALA A 188 -5.79 10.42 -0.54
N PHE A 189 -6.46 9.95 -1.60
CA PHE A 189 -7.49 10.75 -2.30
C PHE A 189 -8.81 10.83 -1.53
N ASP A 190 -9.08 9.88 -0.63
CA ASP A 190 -10.22 9.90 0.31
C ASP A 190 -9.93 10.70 1.60
N GLY A 191 -8.75 11.31 1.70
CA GLY A 191 -8.37 12.22 2.78
C GLY A 191 -7.92 11.54 4.06
N TRP A 192 -7.41 10.29 3.97
CA TRP A 192 -6.82 9.62 5.11
C TRP A 192 -5.53 10.28 5.57
N GLU A 193 -5.23 10.09 6.83
CA GLU A 193 -3.97 10.47 7.46
C GLU A 193 -3.03 9.27 7.55
N PHE A 194 -1.74 9.53 7.51
CA PHE A 194 -0.72 8.50 7.44
C PHE A 194 0.42 8.81 8.40
N GLU A 195 1.00 7.79 8.98
CA GLU A 195 2.19 7.93 9.80
C GLU A 195 3.08 6.69 9.74
N MET A 196 4.35 6.92 9.51
CA MET A 196 5.38 5.93 9.71
C MET A 196 6.05 6.15 11.06
N ILE A 197 6.03 5.15 11.92
CA ILE A 197 6.69 5.20 13.24
C ILE A 197 8.08 4.58 13.18
N ASP A 198 9.02 5.13 13.96
CA ASP A 198 10.39 4.56 14.09
C ASP A 198 10.40 3.34 15.03
N ARG A 199 9.61 2.35 14.70
CA ARG A 199 9.48 1.10 15.46
C ARG A 199 9.47 -0.10 14.52
N LEU A 200 10.15 -1.16 14.94
CA LEU A 200 10.16 -2.44 14.22
C LEU A 200 8.86 -3.19 14.52
N LEU A 201 7.98 -3.36 13.55
CA LEU A 201 6.71 -4.07 13.72
C LEU A 201 6.73 -5.48 13.14
N TYR A 202 7.53 -5.72 12.11
CA TYR A 202 7.61 -7.04 11.48
C TYR A 202 9.01 -7.32 10.92
N ARG A 203 9.26 -8.57 10.58
CA ARG A 203 10.48 -9.03 9.93
C ARG A 203 10.12 -9.69 8.62
N ARG A 204 10.69 -9.19 7.55
CA ARG A 204 10.68 -9.84 6.26
C ARG A 204 11.81 -10.84 6.22
N GLU A 205 11.50 -12.13 6.06
CA GLU A 205 12.51 -13.19 6.15
C GLU A 205 12.91 -13.76 4.81
N TYR A 206 12.21 -13.42 3.73
CA TYR A 206 12.57 -13.85 2.38
C TYR A 206 13.22 -12.73 1.58
N ALA A 207 14.33 -13.08 0.89
CA ALA A 207 15.08 -12.16 0.06
C ALA A 207 14.40 -11.86 -1.28
N SER A 208 13.54 -12.78 -1.77
CA SER A 208 12.80 -12.63 -3.02
C SER A 208 11.29 -12.76 -2.78
N THR A 209 10.51 -11.97 -3.49
CA THR A 209 9.05 -12.06 -3.50
C THR A 209 8.57 -12.47 -4.87
N TYR A 210 7.31 -12.92 -4.95
CA TYR A 210 6.65 -13.22 -6.22
C TYR A 210 6.84 -12.11 -7.28
N THR A 211 6.87 -10.85 -6.84
CA THR A 211 7.07 -9.69 -7.72
C THR A 211 8.47 -9.60 -8.30
N ASP A 212 9.49 -10.17 -7.66
CA ASP A 212 10.88 -10.11 -8.12
C ASP A 212 11.12 -11.05 -9.31
N ASP A 213 10.32 -12.11 -9.44
CA ASP A 213 10.43 -13.11 -10.50
C ASP A 213 9.63 -12.75 -11.77
N LEU A 214 8.89 -11.64 -11.75
CA LEU A 214 8.08 -11.21 -12.88
C LEU A 214 8.94 -10.66 -14.01
N SER A 215 8.61 -11.04 -15.25
CA SER A 215 9.21 -10.42 -16.44
C SER A 215 8.91 -8.91 -16.47
N LYS A 216 9.81 -8.13 -17.07
CA LYS A 216 9.63 -6.68 -17.22
C LYS A 216 8.28 -6.33 -17.90
N GLU A 217 7.89 -7.09 -18.90
CA GLU A 217 6.63 -6.89 -19.64
C GLU A 217 5.41 -7.16 -18.75
N THR A 218 5.44 -8.25 -17.99
CA THR A 218 4.38 -8.59 -17.03
C THR A 218 4.25 -7.50 -15.98
N ARG A 219 5.37 -7.01 -15.43
CA ARG A 219 5.38 -5.94 -14.43
C ARG A 219 4.81 -4.63 -14.98
N ILE A 220 5.16 -4.25 -16.21
CA ILE A 220 4.58 -3.07 -16.89
C ILE A 220 3.07 -3.23 -17.00
N LYS A 221 2.59 -4.38 -17.48
CA LYS A 221 1.16 -4.65 -17.62
C LYS A 221 0.42 -4.56 -16.27
N GLN A 222 1.01 -5.07 -15.20
CA GLN A 222 0.42 -5.00 -13.87
C GLN A 222 0.32 -3.57 -13.36
N ILE A 223 1.39 -2.78 -13.48
CA ILE A 223 1.38 -1.36 -13.11
C ILE A 223 0.32 -0.59 -13.92
N GLN A 224 0.18 -0.86 -15.21
CA GLN A 224 -0.86 -0.24 -16.05
C GLN A 224 -2.27 -0.59 -15.57
N THR A 225 -2.50 -1.86 -15.22
CA THR A 225 -3.80 -2.32 -14.71
C THR A 225 -4.11 -1.71 -13.34
N ALA A 226 -3.12 -1.65 -12.44
CA ALA A 226 -3.26 -0.98 -11.15
C ALA A 226 -3.59 0.52 -11.32
N ALA A 227 -2.89 1.22 -12.20
CA ALA A 227 -3.15 2.62 -12.51
C ALA A 227 -4.57 2.85 -13.08
N ASN A 228 -5.03 1.97 -13.97
CA ASN A 228 -6.39 2.02 -14.50
C ASN A 228 -7.44 1.76 -13.41
N CYS A 229 -7.16 0.83 -12.51
CA CYS A 229 -8.01 0.55 -11.34
C CYS A 229 -8.13 1.78 -10.44
N ILE A 230 -7.02 2.39 -10.05
CA ILE A 230 -7.00 3.64 -9.27
C ILE A 230 -7.82 4.71 -9.98
N PHE A 231 -7.57 4.90 -11.27
CA PHE A 231 -8.25 5.92 -12.06
C PHE A 231 -9.76 5.72 -12.10
N ALA A 232 -10.23 4.48 -12.26
CA ALA A 232 -11.66 4.15 -12.31
C ALA A 232 -12.40 4.43 -10.98
N HIS A 233 -11.70 4.38 -9.84
CA HIS A 233 -12.28 4.63 -8.52
C HIS A 233 -12.28 6.11 -8.10
N LEU A 234 -11.65 6.99 -8.89
CA LEU A 234 -11.59 8.42 -8.62
C LEU A 234 -12.65 9.19 -9.40
N ASN A 235 -13.20 10.24 -8.80
CA ASN A 235 -14.06 11.18 -9.52
C ASN A 235 -13.26 12.04 -10.53
N SER A 236 -13.95 12.73 -11.44
CA SER A 236 -13.32 13.49 -12.53
C SER A 236 -12.29 14.54 -12.04
N LYS A 237 -12.54 15.18 -10.88
CA LYS A 237 -11.60 16.14 -10.30
C LYS A 237 -10.34 15.45 -9.78
N GLN A 238 -10.51 14.34 -9.06
CA GLN A 238 -9.41 13.53 -8.54
C GLN A 238 -8.60 12.88 -9.66
N GLN A 239 -9.27 12.40 -10.72
CA GLN A 239 -8.62 11.88 -11.93
C GLN A 239 -7.73 12.94 -12.59
N TYR A 240 -8.21 14.18 -12.70
CA TYR A 240 -7.42 15.28 -13.22
C TYR A 240 -6.21 15.60 -12.32
N GLU A 241 -6.42 15.65 -11.01
CA GLU A 241 -5.36 15.88 -10.02
C GLU A 241 -4.28 14.79 -10.10
N LEU A 242 -4.68 13.52 -10.16
CA LEU A 242 -3.77 12.38 -10.32
C LEU A 242 -2.94 12.45 -11.61
N LYS A 243 -3.58 12.79 -12.74
CA LYS A 243 -2.87 13.02 -14.02
C LYS A 243 -1.81 14.11 -13.90
N CYS A 244 -2.14 15.21 -13.21
CA CYS A 244 -1.19 16.30 -12.99
C CYS A 244 -0.01 15.85 -12.12
N MET A 245 -0.25 15.06 -11.07
CA MET A 245 0.79 14.53 -10.20
C MET A 245 1.70 13.54 -10.93
N TRP A 246 1.14 12.63 -11.73
CA TRP A 246 1.92 11.72 -12.56
C TRP A 246 2.79 12.46 -13.54
N TRP A 247 2.26 13.51 -14.17
CA TRP A 247 3.03 14.34 -15.07
C TRP A 247 4.18 15.08 -14.38
N ASP A 248 3.94 15.58 -13.18
CA ASP A 248 4.92 16.35 -12.40
C ASP A 248 6.04 15.49 -11.78
N GLY A 249 5.70 14.29 -11.32
CA GLY A 249 6.62 13.42 -10.58
C GLY A 249 7.42 12.46 -11.46
N ILE A 250 6.90 12.14 -12.65
CA ILE A 250 7.30 10.95 -13.40
C ILE A 250 7.71 11.30 -14.84
N ALA A 251 7.77 12.57 -15.20
CA ALA A 251 8.00 13.07 -16.57
C ALA A 251 9.26 12.53 -17.29
N GLY A 252 10.03 11.64 -16.67
CA GLY A 252 11.22 11.03 -17.27
C GLY A 252 11.10 9.54 -17.62
N ASN A 253 10.25 8.75 -16.96
CA ASN A 253 10.32 7.29 -17.07
C ASN A 253 8.99 6.54 -17.28
N PHE A 254 7.84 7.19 -17.23
CA PHE A 254 6.54 6.50 -17.22
C PHE A 254 5.69 6.65 -18.49
N ASP A 255 6.12 7.42 -19.49
CA ASP A 255 5.41 7.56 -20.76
C ASP A 255 5.14 6.19 -21.47
N HIS A 256 5.87 5.16 -21.07
CA HIS A 256 5.73 3.80 -21.59
C HIS A 256 4.89 2.86 -20.70
N ILE A 257 4.53 3.28 -19.49
CA ILE A 257 3.90 2.39 -18.49
C ILE A 257 2.38 2.57 -18.45
N PHE A 258 1.87 3.77 -18.72
CA PHE A 258 0.44 4.04 -18.63
C PHE A 258 -0.25 4.01 -20.00
N ALA A 259 -1.14 3.04 -20.18
CA ALA A 259 -2.08 3.00 -21.32
C ALA A 259 -3.26 3.98 -21.15
N THR A 260 -3.34 4.71 -20.04
CA THR A 260 -4.28 5.83 -19.90
C THR A 260 -3.94 6.88 -20.94
N PRO A 261 -4.92 7.47 -21.64
CA PRO A 261 -4.62 8.52 -22.59
C PRO A 261 -3.82 9.60 -21.89
N LEU A 262 -2.61 9.84 -22.42
CA LEU A 262 -1.76 10.93 -21.95
C LEU A 262 -2.62 12.20 -21.88
N PRO A 263 -2.43 13.06 -20.87
CA PRO A 263 -3.16 14.31 -20.81
C PRO A 263 -2.99 15.05 -22.14
N THR A 264 -4.07 15.58 -22.66
CA THR A 264 -4.07 16.39 -23.90
C THR A 264 -3.06 17.52 -23.77
N LYS A 265 -2.63 18.10 -24.90
CA LYS A 265 -1.75 19.29 -24.87
C LYS A 265 -2.34 20.40 -24.00
N GLN A 266 -3.67 20.56 -23.99
CA GLN A 266 -4.35 21.59 -23.20
C GLN A 266 -4.29 21.26 -21.70
N GLU A 267 -4.62 20.03 -21.30
CA GLU A 267 -4.51 19.57 -19.89
C GLU A 267 -3.08 19.71 -19.34
N ARG A 268 -2.06 19.44 -20.18
CA ARG A 268 -0.64 19.65 -19.82
C ARG A 268 -0.33 21.12 -19.62
N LEU A 269 -0.83 21.98 -20.50
CA LEU A 269 -0.62 23.42 -20.42
C LEU A 269 -1.30 24.01 -19.17
N ASP A 270 -2.52 23.57 -18.87
CA ASP A 270 -3.29 24.00 -17.73
C ASP A 270 -2.64 23.58 -16.41
N ALA A 271 -2.14 22.34 -16.32
CA ALA A 271 -1.37 21.85 -15.17
C ALA A 271 -0.07 22.66 -14.97
N ILE A 272 0.64 22.96 -16.05
CA ILE A 272 1.83 23.82 -16.04
C ILE A 272 1.45 25.21 -15.53
N LEU A 273 0.42 25.83 -16.07
CA LEU A 273 -0.01 27.17 -15.71
C LEU A 273 -0.46 27.26 -14.25
N GLU A 274 -1.22 26.25 -13.75
CA GLU A 274 -1.67 26.20 -12.35
C GLU A 274 -0.49 26.04 -11.38
N ARG A 275 0.49 25.23 -11.72
CA ARG A 275 1.74 25.08 -10.95
C ARG A 275 2.51 26.40 -10.87
N TYR A 276 2.55 27.15 -11.96
CA TYR A 276 3.29 28.42 -12.03
C TYR A 276 2.55 29.58 -11.40
N ARG A 277 1.22 29.56 -11.36
CA ARG A 277 0.42 30.52 -10.59
C ARG A 277 0.78 30.54 -9.11
N ARG A 278 1.13 29.37 -8.56
CA ARG A 278 1.46 29.20 -7.13
C ARG A 278 2.94 29.46 -6.80
N LYS A 279 3.83 29.49 -7.79
CA LYS A 279 5.29 29.60 -7.54
C LYS A 279 5.99 30.43 -8.62
N PRO A 280 6.08 31.77 -8.48
CA PRO A 280 6.68 32.64 -9.49
C PRO A 280 8.12 32.30 -9.88
N TRP A 281 8.94 31.74 -8.96
CA TRP A 281 10.31 31.29 -9.23
C TRP A 281 10.41 30.11 -10.21
N ALA A 282 9.32 29.42 -10.39
CA ALA A 282 9.25 28.27 -11.28
C ALA A 282 9.14 28.69 -12.77
N ILE A 283 8.80 29.97 -13.06
CA ILE A 283 8.73 30.51 -14.42
C ILE A 283 10.08 30.38 -15.13
N GLN A 284 11.19 30.58 -14.44
CA GLN A 284 12.53 30.42 -15.03
C GLN A 284 12.82 28.96 -15.39
N LYS A 285 12.37 27.99 -14.58
CA LYS A 285 12.49 26.55 -14.90
C LYS A 285 11.61 26.17 -16.09
N MET A 286 10.42 26.75 -16.21
CA MET A 286 9.54 26.54 -17.35
C MET A 286 10.14 27.07 -18.65
N LEU A 287 10.63 28.28 -18.64
CA LEU A 287 11.29 28.87 -19.80
C LEU A 287 12.49 28.03 -20.23
N LYS A 288 13.31 27.58 -19.28
CA LYS A 288 14.45 26.71 -19.55
C LYS A 288 14.02 25.34 -20.14
N TRP A 289 12.95 24.75 -19.64
CA TRP A 289 12.38 23.52 -20.17
C TRP A 289 11.80 23.71 -21.59
N LEU A 290 11.05 24.79 -21.84
CA LEU A 290 10.55 25.14 -23.18
C LEU A 290 11.70 25.34 -24.17
N MET A 291 12.76 26.02 -23.76
CA MET A 291 13.94 26.24 -24.58
C MET A 291 14.67 24.95 -24.93
N VAL A 292 14.71 23.98 -24.02
CA VAL A 292 15.27 22.64 -24.29
C VAL A 292 14.35 21.87 -25.24
N LYS A 293 13.04 21.87 -25.00
CA LYS A 293 12.06 21.13 -25.79
C LYS A 293 11.96 21.62 -27.23
N PHE A 294 12.16 22.92 -27.46
CA PHE A 294 12.20 23.52 -28.81
C PHE A 294 13.60 23.61 -29.41
N ASN A 295 14.58 22.83 -28.87
CA ASN A 295 15.98 22.84 -29.32
C ASN A 295 16.68 24.21 -29.31
N VAL A 296 16.19 25.15 -28.53
CA VAL A 296 16.82 26.47 -28.38
C VAL A 296 18.07 26.40 -27.48
N ILE A 297 18.06 25.44 -26.52
CA ILE A 297 19.24 25.12 -25.67
C ILE A 297 19.44 23.60 -25.68
N ARG A 298 20.64 23.13 -25.94
CA ARG A 298 21.02 21.73 -25.75
C ARG A 298 21.48 21.51 -24.30
N TYR A 299 20.98 20.47 -23.64
CA TYR A 299 21.60 20.02 -22.40
C TYR A 299 23.04 19.60 -22.72
N PRO A 300 24.05 20.01 -21.94
CA PRO A 300 25.36 19.39 -22.04
C PRO A 300 25.18 17.94 -21.62
N CYS A 301 25.42 17.01 -22.53
CA CYS A 301 25.57 15.59 -22.19
C CYS A 301 26.69 15.47 -21.16
N LYS A 302 26.36 14.93 -19.98
CA LYS A 302 27.33 14.35 -19.07
C LYS A 302 27.43 12.88 -19.33
#